data_d55dce79359299c390435faf888614f9
#
_entry.id   d55dce79359299c390435faf888614f9
#
_cell.length_a   1.000
_cell.length_b   1.000
_cell.length_c   1.000
_cell.angle_alpha   90.00
_cell.angle_beta   90.00
_cell.angle_gamma   90.00
#
_symmetry.space_group_name_H-M   'P 1'
#
loop_
_entity.id
_entity.type
_entity.pdbx_description
1 polymer ?
#
loop_
_entity_poly.entity_id
_entity_poly.type
_entity_poly.pdbx_seq_one_letter_code
_entity_poly.pdbx_strand_id
1 'polypeptide(L)'
;SFPLLPLIGAERAVGFANQLIKPLFQSLEELIVLLAKLKMTLHPSLAVVVITGSYGKTTFKEMLASALKTSYSVLKTPQNINTRLGIAKMIIKDLKKNHQIMIVEAGAYQKGEIKKICQLVRPSFGVITIIGFMHLERFKTLTNIRQAKMEIIPFIKDKKKLFIPAADH
;
A
#
# COMPACT_ATOMS: atom_id res chain seq x y z
N SER A 1 -37.23 -32.74 -8.40
CA SER A 1 -36.65 -31.57 -9.08
C SER A 1 -36.83 -30.33 -8.22
N PHE A 2 -35.77 -29.89 -7.57
CA PHE A 2 -35.77 -28.62 -6.82
C PHE A 2 -35.79 -27.47 -7.83
N PRO A 3 -36.60 -26.43 -7.63
CA PRO A 3 -36.68 -25.30 -8.54
C PRO A 3 -35.43 -24.41 -8.41
N LEU A 4 -34.63 -24.35 -9.46
CA LEU A 4 -33.44 -23.46 -9.57
C LEU A 4 -33.81 -21.97 -9.78
N LEU A 5 -35.08 -21.65 -10.01
CA LEU A 5 -35.54 -20.28 -10.27
C LEU A 5 -35.29 -19.25 -9.14
N PRO A 6 -35.43 -19.58 -7.85
CA PRO A 6 -35.16 -18.58 -6.81
C PRO A 6 -33.68 -18.20 -6.64
N LEU A 7 -32.73 -19.06 -7.03
CA LEU A 7 -31.30 -18.74 -6.96
C LEU A 7 -30.90 -17.66 -8.00
N ILE A 8 -31.44 -17.71 -9.20
CA ILE A 8 -31.13 -16.73 -10.27
C ILE A 8 -31.64 -15.34 -9.93
N GLY A 9 -32.78 -15.26 -9.22
CA GLY A 9 -33.32 -13.99 -8.72
C GLY A 9 -32.47 -13.37 -7.63
N ALA A 10 -31.95 -14.19 -6.71
CA ALA A 10 -31.09 -13.74 -5.61
C ALA A 10 -29.73 -13.22 -6.12
N GLU A 11 -29.09 -13.88 -7.09
CA GLU A 11 -27.84 -13.43 -7.68
C GLU A 11 -27.99 -12.08 -8.40
N ARG A 12 -29.10 -11.88 -9.13
CA ARG A 12 -29.39 -10.61 -9.79
C ARG A 12 -29.67 -9.48 -8.80
N ALA A 13 -30.41 -9.76 -7.72
CA ALA A 13 -30.69 -8.79 -6.66
C ALA A 13 -29.39 -8.37 -5.93
N VAL A 14 -28.51 -9.31 -5.60
CA VAL A 14 -27.19 -9.04 -5.01
C VAL A 14 -26.32 -8.25 -5.98
N GLY A 15 -26.30 -8.60 -7.25
CA GLY A 15 -25.59 -7.86 -8.31
C GLY A 15 -26.04 -6.39 -8.41
N PHE A 16 -27.36 -6.17 -8.42
CA PHE A 16 -27.94 -4.83 -8.48
C PHE A 16 -27.65 -4.02 -7.20
N ALA A 17 -27.81 -4.62 -6.02
CA ALA A 17 -27.45 -3.99 -4.76
C ALA A 17 -25.98 -3.60 -4.71
N ASN A 18 -25.08 -4.48 -5.14
CA ASN A 18 -23.65 -4.19 -5.23
C ASN A 18 -23.35 -3.03 -6.21
N GLN A 19 -24.07 -2.94 -7.31
CA GLN A 19 -23.91 -1.88 -8.30
C GLN A 19 -24.30 -0.49 -7.75
N LEU A 20 -25.34 -0.43 -6.90
CA LEU A 20 -25.78 0.81 -6.24
C LEU A 20 -24.88 1.21 -5.07
N ILE A 21 -24.41 0.23 -4.32
CA ILE A 21 -23.64 0.47 -3.08
C ILE A 21 -22.17 0.77 -3.39
N LYS A 22 -21.61 0.17 -4.45
CA LYS A 22 -20.20 0.32 -4.85
C LYS A 22 -19.73 1.79 -5.00
N PRO A 23 -20.45 2.70 -5.70
CA PRO A 23 -20.02 4.09 -5.82
C PRO A 23 -20.00 4.82 -4.49
N LEU A 24 -20.92 4.52 -3.57
CA LEU A 24 -20.93 5.09 -2.23
C LEU A 24 -19.69 4.68 -1.43
N PHE A 25 -19.35 3.38 -1.45
CA PHE A 25 -18.12 2.90 -0.81
C PHE A 25 -16.86 3.50 -1.41
N GLN A 26 -16.79 3.64 -2.74
CA GLN A 26 -15.67 4.28 -3.42
C GLN A 26 -15.53 5.76 -3.02
N SER A 27 -16.64 6.49 -2.93
CA SER A 27 -16.63 7.89 -2.48
C SER A 27 -16.15 8.02 -1.04
N LEU A 28 -16.57 7.12 -0.15
CA LEU A 28 -16.11 7.08 1.23
C LEU A 28 -14.62 6.75 1.34
N GLU A 29 -14.13 5.80 0.54
CA GLU A 29 -12.70 5.48 0.47
C GLU A 29 -11.86 6.67 0.03
N GLU A 30 -12.28 7.39 -1.02
CA GLU A 30 -11.59 8.58 -1.49
C GLU A 30 -11.61 9.72 -0.46
N LEU A 31 -12.70 9.88 0.30
CA LEU A 31 -12.77 10.84 1.40
C LEU A 31 -11.76 10.48 2.51
N ILE A 32 -11.68 9.21 2.91
CA ILE A 32 -10.70 8.74 3.91
C ILE A 32 -9.27 9.03 3.41
N VAL A 33 -9.00 8.75 2.15
CA VAL A 33 -7.69 9.01 1.55
C VAL A 33 -7.39 10.52 1.50
N LEU A 34 -8.37 11.35 1.19
CA LEU A 34 -8.23 12.81 1.20
C LEU A 34 -7.89 13.32 2.60
N LEU A 35 -8.60 12.88 3.63
CA LEU A 35 -8.31 13.24 5.02
C LEU A 35 -6.90 12.81 5.45
N ALA A 36 -6.47 11.60 5.05
CA ALA A 36 -5.11 11.14 5.30
C ALA A 36 -4.06 12.02 4.59
N LYS A 37 -4.30 12.41 3.32
CA LYS A 37 -3.43 13.35 2.59
C LYS A 37 -3.32 14.71 3.30
N LEU A 38 -4.45 15.25 3.76
CA LEU A 38 -4.46 16.51 4.52
C LEU A 38 -3.66 16.36 5.81
N LYS A 39 -3.82 15.25 6.53
CA LYS A 39 -3.01 14.99 7.73
C LYS A 39 -1.51 14.89 7.41
N MET A 40 -1.13 14.28 6.30
CA MET A 40 0.27 14.21 5.84
C MET A 40 0.86 15.60 5.56
N THR A 41 0.09 16.56 5.04
CA THR A 41 0.59 17.93 4.81
C THR A 41 0.92 18.67 6.10
N LEU A 42 0.33 18.27 7.23
CA LEU A 42 0.62 18.81 8.55
C LEU A 42 1.92 18.25 9.17
N HIS A 43 2.59 17.33 8.47
CA HIS A 43 3.83 16.68 8.93
C HIS A 43 4.96 16.82 7.88
N PRO A 44 5.39 18.06 7.56
CA PRO A 44 6.33 18.31 6.46
C PRO A 44 7.72 17.72 6.71
N SER A 45 8.11 17.55 7.98
CA SER A 45 9.41 17.00 8.37
C SER A 45 9.40 15.47 8.54
N LEU A 46 8.27 14.80 8.32
CA LEU A 46 8.16 13.36 8.46
C LEU A 46 8.94 12.65 7.35
N ALA A 47 9.95 11.88 7.71
CA ALA A 47 10.65 11.00 6.77
C ALA A 47 9.81 9.76 6.50
N VAL A 48 9.48 9.48 5.24
CA VAL A 48 8.65 8.33 4.87
C VAL A 48 9.48 7.32 4.10
N VAL A 49 9.51 6.10 4.61
CA VAL A 49 10.14 4.93 3.96
C VAL A 49 9.04 4.04 3.42
N VAL A 50 9.00 3.81 2.11
CA VAL A 50 8.06 2.86 1.49
C VAL A 50 8.83 1.60 1.11
N ILE A 51 8.32 0.45 1.56
CA ILE A 51 8.90 -0.87 1.29
C ILE A 51 7.93 -1.65 0.42
N THR A 52 8.38 -2.10 -0.74
CA THR A 52 7.62 -2.97 -1.65
C THR A 52 8.46 -4.17 -2.09
N GLY A 53 7.85 -5.11 -2.79
CA GLY A 53 8.48 -6.35 -3.24
C GLY A 53 7.51 -7.53 -3.18
N SER A 54 7.96 -8.71 -3.59
CA SER A 54 7.18 -9.95 -3.47
C SER A 54 7.40 -10.58 -2.10
N TYR A 55 8.64 -10.78 -1.69
CA TYR A 55 9.02 -11.46 -0.45
C TYR A 55 9.83 -10.54 0.47
N GLY A 56 9.78 -10.79 1.79
CA GLY A 56 10.63 -10.14 2.78
C GLY A 56 10.22 -8.71 3.20
N LYS A 57 9.13 -8.16 2.68
CA LYS A 57 8.66 -6.79 3.03
C LYS A 57 8.43 -6.60 4.52
N THR A 58 7.65 -7.50 5.13
CA THR A 58 7.28 -7.40 6.55
C THR A 58 8.50 -7.61 7.43
N THR A 59 9.35 -8.60 7.12
CA THR A 59 10.60 -8.84 7.86
C THR A 59 11.50 -7.60 7.81
N PHE A 60 11.73 -7.05 6.63
CA PHE A 60 12.55 -5.84 6.48
C PHE A 60 11.94 -4.64 7.23
N LYS A 61 10.62 -4.44 7.15
CA LYS A 61 9.90 -3.41 7.89
C LYS A 61 10.13 -3.53 9.40
N GLU A 62 9.99 -4.73 9.95
CA GLU A 62 10.17 -4.98 11.39
C GLU A 62 11.60 -4.73 11.83
N MET A 63 12.60 -5.23 11.07
CA MET A 63 14.02 -5.01 11.37
C MET A 63 14.38 -3.53 11.33
N LEU A 64 13.96 -2.83 10.26
CA LEU A 64 14.20 -1.39 10.11
C LEU A 64 13.56 -0.58 11.23
N ALA A 65 12.31 -0.90 11.57
CA ALA A 65 11.60 -0.24 12.66
C ALA A 65 12.28 -0.47 14.02
N SER A 66 12.76 -1.69 14.28
CA SER A 66 13.49 -2.02 15.50
C SER A 66 14.80 -1.22 15.63
N ALA A 67 15.57 -1.16 14.55
CA ALA A 67 16.83 -0.41 14.51
C ALA A 67 16.61 1.11 14.70
N LEU A 68 15.58 1.68 14.06
CA LEU A 68 15.34 3.12 14.12
C LEU A 68 14.66 3.58 15.42
N LYS A 69 13.90 2.73 16.09
CA LYS A 69 13.20 3.08 17.35
C LYS A 69 14.14 3.43 18.50
N THR A 70 15.40 3.06 18.43
CA THR A 70 16.40 3.42 19.45
C THR A 70 16.70 4.92 19.49
N SER A 71 16.51 5.61 18.36
CA SER A 71 16.90 7.02 18.22
C SER A 71 15.78 7.93 17.69
N TYR A 72 14.71 7.35 17.14
CA TYR A 72 13.63 8.10 16.49
C TYR A 72 12.25 7.65 16.94
N SER A 73 11.29 8.58 16.92
CA SER A 73 9.88 8.24 17.06
C SER A 73 9.33 7.69 15.73
N VAL A 74 9.10 6.37 15.70
CA VAL A 74 8.78 5.63 14.47
C VAL A 74 7.33 5.15 14.50
N LEU A 75 6.57 5.53 13.46
CA LEU A 75 5.29 4.90 13.11
C LEU A 75 5.56 3.88 12.00
N LYS A 76 5.01 2.68 12.11
CA LYS A 76 5.06 1.67 11.05
C LYS A 76 3.68 1.12 10.74
N THR A 77 3.45 0.68 9.51
CA THR A 77 2.22 -0.05 9.17
C THR A 77 2.11 -1.32 10.01
N PRO A 78 0.96 -1.57 10.69
CA PRO A 78 0.69 -2.83 11.37
C PRO A 78 0.81 -4.04 10.43
N GLN A 79 0.87 -5.23 11.00
CA GLN A 79 0.87 -6.47 10.22
C GLN A 79 -0.37 -6.53 9.32
N ASN A 80 -0.20 -6.98 8.08
CA ASN A 80 -1.25 -7.10 7.07
C ASN A 80 -1.88 -5.78 6.57
N ILE A 81 -1.41 -4.60 7.02
CA ILE A 81 -1.85 -3.32 6.48
C ILE A 81 -0.84 -2.84 5.42
N ASN A 82 -1.17 -3.07 4.16
CA ASN A 82 -0.32 -2.75 3.02
C ASN A 82 -1.09 -2.22 1.79
N THR A 83 -2.38 -1.90 1.98
CA THR A 83 -3.25 -1.30 0.96
C THR A 83 -3.40 0.20 1.16
N ARG A 84 -3.74 0.94 0.10
CA ARG A 84 -3.96 2.40 0.15
C ARG A 84 -4.94 2.83 1.23
N LEU A 85 -6.09 2.17 1.31
CA LEU A 85 -7.12 2.47 2.31
C LEU A 85 -6.67 2.13 3.73
N GLY A 86 -6.04 0.97 3.92
CA GLY A 86 -5.51 0.56 5.23
C GLY A 86 -4.45 1.53 5.74
N ILE A 87 -3.54 1.96 4.87
CA ILE A 87 -2.51 2.97 5.19
C ILE A 87 -3.16 4.32 5.50
N ALA A 88 -4.18 4.75 4.74
CA ALA A 88 -4.90 5.99 5.00
C ALA A 88 -5.57 5.99 6.39
N LYS A 89 -6.24 4.89 6.75
CA LYS A 89 -6.85 4.71 8.08
C LYS A 89 -5.80 4.77 9.19
N MET A 90 -4.66 4.09 9.03
CA MET A 90 -3.54 4.16 9.98
C MET A 90 -3.03 5.60 10.14
N ILE A 91 -2.83 6.32 9.06
CA ILE A 91 -2.38 7.72 9.09
C ILE A 91 -3.36 8.58 9.92
N ILE A 92 -4.66 8.47 9.64
CA ILE A 92 -5.69 9.23 10.36
C ILE A 92 -5.68 8.89 11.85
N LYS A 93 -5.61 7.61 12.19
CA LYS A 93 -5.71 7.14 13.57
C LYS A 93 -4.42 7.37 14.35
N ASP A 94 -3.27 6.95 13.81
CA ASP A 94 -2.07 6.68 14.58
C ASP A 94 -0.93 7.69 14.36
N LEU A 95 -0.95 8.47 13.25
CA LEU A 95 0.09 9.47 13.01
C LEU A 95 -0.05 10.63 14.00
N LYS A 96 1.02 10.91 14.75
CA LYS A 96 1.11 11.98 15.75
C LYS A 96 2.21 12.98 15.38
N LYS A 97 2.13 14.20 15.91
CA LYS A 97 3.10 15.28 15.64
C LYS A 97 4.55 14.95 16.01
N ASN A 98 4.75 14.09 16.99
CA ASN A 98 6.08 13.70 17.44
C ASN A 98 6.72 12.57 16.60
N HIS A 99 6.00 11.95 15.64
CA HIS A 99 6.61 10.97 14.77
C HIS A 99 7.58 11.64 13.79
N GLN A 100 8.79 11.09 13.72
CA GLN A 100 9.88 11.57 12.86
C GLN A 100 10.02 10.71 11.60
N ILE A 101 9.71 9.41 11.72
CA ILE A 101 9.83 8.43 10.64
C ILE A 101 8.53 7.64 10.53
N MET A 102 8.05 7.45 9.30
CA MET A 102 6.95 6.55 8.99
C MET A 102 7.43 5.45 8.02
N ILE A 103 7.27 4.19 8.41
CA ILE A 103 7.64 3.04 7.59
C ILE A 103 6.36 2.38 7.07
N VAL A 104 6.21 2.36 5.75
CA VAL A 104 5.02 1.88 5.05
C VAL A 104 5.34 0.65 4.25
N GLU A 105 4.68 -0.47 4.57
CA GLU A 105 4.66 -1.64 3.72
C GLU A 105 3.63 -1.44 2.60
N ALA A 106 4.07 -1.51 1.33
CA ALA A 106 3.21 -1.32 0.17
C ALA A 106 3.01 -2.64 -0.58
N GLY A 107 1.81 -3.18 -0.48
CA GLY A 107 1.34 -4.32 -1.26
C GLY A 107 0.77 -3.88 -2.61
N ALA A 108 0.81 -4.78 -3.60
CA ALA A 108 0.08 -4.62 -4.84
C ALA A 108 -0.39 -5.97 -5.37
N TYR A 109 -1.62 -5.99 -5.86
CA TYR A 109 -2.28 -7.08 -6.59
C TYR A 109 -2.48 -6.74 -8.06
N GLN A 110 -2.32 -5.46 -8.43
CA GLN A 110 -2.40 -4.96 -9.81
C GLN A 110 -1.51 -3.71 -9.97
N LYS A 111 -1.24 -3.36 -11.23
CA LYS A 111 -0.52 -2.12 -11.56
C LYS A 111 -1.30 -0.89 -11.08
N GLY A 112 -0.58 0.15 -10.68
CA GLY A 112 -1.13 1.41 -10.19
C GLY A 112 -1.35 1.47 -8.68
N GLU A 113 -1.30 0.35 -7.95
CA GLU A 113 -1.55 0.35 -6.51
C GLU A 113 -0.39 0.94 -5.71
N ILE A 114 0.86 0.59 -6.04
CA ILE A 114 2.05 1.20 -5.41
C ILE A 114 2.11 2.70 -5.74
N LYS A 115 1.83 3.08 -6.98
CA LYS A 115 1.72 4.48 -7.39
C LYS A 115 0.72 5.25 -6.51
N LYS A 116 -0.48 4.71 -6.29
CA LYS A 116 -1.52 5.34 -5.44
C LYS A 116 -1.08 5.47 -3.98
N ILE A 117 -0.35 4.47 -3.44
CA ILE A 117 0.22 4.53 -2.09
C ILE A 117 1.28 5.64 -2.03
N CYS A 118 2.22 5.69 -2.99
CA CYS A 118 3.24 6.73 -3.05
C CYS A 118 2.66 8.15 -3.18
N GLN A 119 1.58 8.31 -3.94
CA GLN A 119 0.83 9.57 -4.05
C GLN A 119 0.17 10.00 -2.72
N LEU A 120 -0.20 9.04 -1.88
CA LEU A 120 -0.75 9.31 -0.54
C LEU A 120 0.36 9.74 0.42
N VAL A 121 1.45 8.96 0.49
CA VAL A 121 2.44 9.10 1.59
C VAL A 121 3.67 9.92 1.22
N ARG A 122 3.91 10.21 -0.07
CA ARG A 122 5.05 11.02 -0.59
C ARG A 122 6.40 10.56 -0.03
N PRO A 123 6.89 9.37 -0.44
CA PRO A 123 8.06 8.75 0.17
C PRO A 123 9.34 9.58 -0.02
N SER A 124 10.15 9.66 1.05
CA SER A 124 11.51 10.18 1.04
C SER A 124 12.52 9.09 0.67
N PHE A 125 12.23 7.84 1.06
CA PHE A 125 13.06 6.66 0.82
C PHE A 125 12.23 5.55 0.22
N GLY A 126 12.81 4.79 -0.70
CA GLY A 126 12.22 3.62 -1.33
C GLY A 126 13.04 2.36 -1.11
N VAL A 127 12.39 1.26 -0.80
CA VAL A 127 13.01 -0.05 -0.71
C VAL A 127 12.21 -1.03 -1.56
N ILE A 128 12.87 -1.67 -2.51
CA ILE A 128 12.33 -2.81 -3.24
C ILE A 128 13.03 -4.05 -2.71
N THR A 129 12.28 -4.95 -2.09
CA THR A 129 12.80 -6.25 -1.66
C THR A 129 12.80 -7.24 -2.83
N ILE A 130 12.98 -8.52 -2.57
CA ILE A 130 13.02 -9.56 -3.61
C ILE A 130 11.74 -9.54 -4.45
N ILE A 131 11.89 -9.54 -5.76
CA ILE A 131 10.81 -9.66 -6.74
C ILE A 131 10.77 -11.10 -7.23
N GLY A 132 9.64 -11.78 -7.06
CA GLY A 132 9.42 -13.16 -7.48
C GLY A 132 7.96 -13.43 -7.85
N PHE A 133 7.69 -14.67 -8.17
CA PHE A 133 6.37 -15.15 -8.59
C PHE A 133 5.37 -15.15 -7.41
N MET A 134 4.77 -14.00 -7.14
CA MET A 134 3.71 -13.84 -6.16
C MET A 134 2.49 -13.20 -6.83
N HIS A 135 1.28 -13.69 -6.51
CA HIS A 135 0.03 -13.22 -7.11
C HIS A 135 -0.01 -13.34 -8.66
N LEU A 136 0.61 -14.40 -9.21
CA LEU A 136 0.72 -14.62 -10.65
C LEU A 136 -0.65 -14.69 -11.35
N GLU A 137 -1.67 -15.22 -10.67
CA GLU A 137 -3.05 -15.26 -11.14
C GLU A 137 -3.59 -13.86 -11.55
N ARG A 138 -3.19 -12.82 -10.80
CA ARG A 138 -3.62 -11.43 -11.03
C ARG A 138 -2.69 -10.68 -11.96
N PHE A 139 -1.40 -10.83 -11.79
CA PHE A 139 -0.40 -10.13 -12.60
C PHE A 139 -0.13 -10.80 -13.95
N LYS A 140 -0.45 -12.09 -14.11
CA LYS A 140 -0.24 -12.93 -15.30
C LYS A 140 1.23 -13.19 -15.67
N THR A 141 2.13 -12.23 -15.48
CA THR A 141 3.55 -12.36 -15.83
C THR A 141 4.47 -11.75 -14.77
N LEU A 142 5.71 -12.26 -14.67
CA LEU A 142 6.75 -11.68 -13.81
C LEU A 142 7.07 -10.24 -14.21
N THR A 143 7.03 -9.93 -15.49
CA THR A 143 7.23 -8.58 -16.02
C THR A 143 6.20 -7.60 -15.44
N ASN A 144 4.93 -7.99 -15.35
CA ASN A 144 3.88 -7.17 -14.76
C ASN A 144 4.09 -6.97 -13.25
N ILE A 145 4.54 -8.02 -12.54
CA ILE A 145 4.90 -7.91 -11.12
C ILE A 145 6.05 -6.91 -10.95
N ARG A 146 7.10 -7.05 -11.76
CA ARG A 146 8.26 -6.16 -11.76
C ARG A 146 7.86 -4.71 -12.01
N GLN A 147 7.08 -4.45 -13.05
CA GLN A 147 6.56 -3.12 -13.37
C GLN A 147 5.75 -2.51 -12.23
N ALA A 148 4.86 -3.27 -11.60
CA ALA A 148 4.07 -2.80 -10.46
C ALA A 148 4.96 -2.43 -9.26
N LYS A 149 6.00 -3.22 -8.95
CA LYS A 149 6.91 -2.92 -7.83
C LYS A 149 7.82 -1.72 -8.15
N MET A 150 8.18 -1.51 -9.40
CA MET A 150 8.97 -0.38 -9.85
C MET A 150 8.21 0.95 -9.88
N GLU A 151 6.89 0.96 -9.68
CA GLU A 151 6.08 2.18 -9.60
C GLU A 151 6.53 3.15 -8.48
N ILE A 152 7.30 2.68 -7.49
CA ILE A 152 7.89 3.53 -6.45
C ILE A 152 8.99 4.44 -7.00
N ILE A 153 9.72 4.03 -8.03
CA ILE A 153 10.96 4.69 -8.51
C ILE A 153 10.76 6.17 -8.86
N PRO A 154 9.69 6.57 -9.59
CA PRO A 154 9.47 7.98 -9.93
C PRO A 154 9.21 8.89 -8.72
N PHE A 155 8.83 8.33 -7.58
CA PHE A 155 8.52 9.10 -6.37
C PHE A 155 9.76 9.37 -5.50
N ILE A 156 10.88 8.69 -5.75
CA ILE A 156 12.15 8.90 -5.04
C ILE A 156 13.02 9.84 -5.85
N LYS A 157 13.06 11.12 -5.45
CA LYS A 157 13.80 12.18 -6.17
C LYS A 157 15.31 11.93 -6.16
N ASP A 158 15.86 11.63 -4.98
CA ASP A 158 17.26 11.29 -4.81
C ASP A 158 17.45 9.78 -4.94
N LYS A 159 18.10 9.33 -6.00
CA LYS A 159 18.32 7.90 -6.26
C LYS A 159 19.21 7.20 -5.23
N LYS A 160 20.02 7.94 -4.48
CA LYS A 160 20.78 7.39 -3.33
C LYS A 160 19.88 6.95 -2.18
N LYS A 161 18.61 7.35 -2.18
CA LYS A 161 17.58 6.96 -1.21
C LYS A 161 16.66 5.83 -1.72
N LEU A 162 17.01 5.22 -2.85
CA LEU A 162 16.32 4.07 -3.41
C LEU A 162 17.21 2.83 -3.27
N PHE A 163 16.73 1.86 -2.50
CA PHE A 163 17.41 0.59 -2.25
C PHE A 163 16.74 -0.52 -3.05
N ILE A 164 17.51 -1.15 -3.92
CA ILE A 164 17.06 -2.27 -4.76
C ILE A 164 18.08 -3.40 -4.55
N PRO A 165 17.64 -4.67 -4.40
CA PRO A 165 18.59 -5.78 -4.33
C PRO A 165 19.52 -5.75 -5.54
N ALA A 166 20.79 -6.07 -5.35
CA ALA A 166 21.67 -6.37 -6.45
C ALA A 166 21.01 -7.48 -7.28
N ALA A 167 20.96 -7.30 -8.61
CA ALA A 167 20.36 -8.28 -9.47
C ALA A 167 21.09 -9.62 -9.26
N ASP A 168 20.33 -10.67 -8.91
CA ASP A 168 20.82 -12.02 -9.03
C ASP A 168 21.05 -12.24 -10.54
N HIS A 169 22.32 -12.39 -10.91
CA HIS A 169 22.77 -12.70 -12.25
C HIS A 169 22.35 -14.08 -12.69
#